data_864da7bdeccf1a5a953dea091285d731
#
_entry.id   864da7bdeccf1a5a953dea091285d731
#
_cell.length_a   1.000
_cell.length_b   1.000
_cell.length_c   1.000
_cell.angle_alpha   90.00
_cell.angle_beta   90.00
_cell.angle_gamma   90.00
#
_symmetry.space_group_name_H-M   'P 1'
#
loop_
_entity.id
_entity.type
_entity.pdbx_description
1 polymer ?
#
loop_
_entity_poly.entity_id
_entity_poly.type
_entity_poly.pdbx_seq_one_letter_code
_entity_poly.pdbx_strand_id
1 'polypeptide(L)'
;MKASNYPLFTQKNDPSDAEIISHKLMLKAGLIRQQSSGQYSFLPFGYRVLKKIENIIREEMNAIGSAEILMPSVQPSELWEESGRWETYGSELLRLKDRHQRDYCLGPTFEEVITDLVRKDLNSYKQLPLNMYQVSSKFRDEIRPRFGIMRAREFIMKDAYSFHLDQECLDEWYEKYKN
;
A
#
# COMPACT_ATOMS: atom_id res chain seq x y z
N MET A 1 9.16 29.33 2.88
CA MET A 1 10.29 28.91 2.01
C MET A 1 10.10 29.59 0.67
N LYS A 2 11.15 30.21 0.09
CA LYS A 2 11.06 30.82 -1.25
C LYS A 2 11.07 29.72 -2.31
N ALA A 3 10.27 29.87 -3.37
CA ALA A 3 10.22 28.91 -4.48
C ALA A 3 11.61 28.70 -5.15
N SER A 4 12.43 29.77 -5.21
CA SER A 4 13.80 29.68 -5.72
C SER A 4 14.74 28.76 -4.93
N ASN A 5 14.40 28.45 -3.69
CA ASN A 5 15.19 27.59 -2.80
C ASN A 5 14.58 26.19 -2.65
N TYR A 6 13.47 25.91 -3.34
CA TYR A 6 12.82 24.62 -3.32
C TYR A 6 13.25 23.79 -4.52
N PRO A 7 13.65 22.52 -4.34
CA PRO A 7 14.12 21.69 -5.45
C PRO A 7 12.95 21.28 -6.35
N LEU A 8 12.69 22.11 -7.36
CA LEU A 8 11.71 21.87 -8.41
C LEU A 8 12.42 21.25 -9.61
N PHE A 9 12.14 20.00 -9.90
CA PHE A 9 12.76 19.24 -10.99
C PHE A 9 11.83 19.15 -12.21
N THR A 10 11.34 20.31 -12.69
CA THR A 10 10.47 20.35 -13.86
C THR A 10 11.23 20.02 -15.16
N GLN A 11 10.53 19.44 -16.13
CA GLN A 11 11.06 19.11 -17.45
C GLN A 11 10.27 19.82 -18.53
N LYS A 12 10.97 20.35 -19.54
CA LYS A 12 10.36 21.05 -20.67
C LYS A 12 9.77 20.08 -21.70
N ASN A 13 10.52 19.02 -22.00
CA ASN A 13 10.16 18.06 -23.05
C ASN A 13 9.18 17.01 -22.55
N ASP A 14 8.40 16.46 -23.45
CA ASP A 14 7.54 15.32 -23.15
C ASP A 14 8.39 14.05 -23.01
N PRO A 15 8.15 13.26 -21.96
CA PRO A 15 8.81 11.96 -21.81
C PRO A 15 8.38 11.01 -22.93
N SER A 16 9.35 10.37 -23.59
CA SER A 16 9.10 9.50 -24.74
C SER A 16 8.34 8.22 -24.39
N ASP A 17 8.44 7.78 -23.14
CA ASP A 17 7.92 6.52 -22.61
C ASP A 17 6.60 6.68 -21.84
N ALA A 18 6.08 7.92 -21.73
CA ALA A 18 4.81 8.19 -21.07
C ALA A 18 3.65 8.24 -22.08
N GLU A 19 2.72 7.30 -21.98
CA GLU A 19 1.57 7.22 -22.89
C GLU A 19 0.42 8.14 -22.46
N ILE A 20 -0.01 8.04 -21.20
CA ILE A 20 -1.17 8.77 -20.69
C ILE A 20 -0.82 10.17 -20.16
N ILE A 21 -1.78 11.07 -20.21
CA ILE A 21 -1.60 12.48 -19.85
C ILE A 21 -1.17 12.68 -18.37
N SER A 22 -1.74 11.91 -17.44
CA SER A 22 -1.38 11.99 -16.02
C SER A 22 0.09 11.64 -15.78
N HIS A 23 0.61 10.58 -16.42
CA HIS A 23 2.01 10.19 -16.34
C HIS A 23 2.93 11.29 -16.90
N LYS A 24 2.59 11.81 -18.10
CA LYS A 24 3.34 12.93 -18.72
C LYS A 24 3.41 14.14 -17.80
N LEU A 25 2.27 14.57 -17.26
CA LEU A 25 2.19 15.74 -16.39
C LEU A 25 2.95 15.54 -15.08
N MET A 26 2.89 14.36 -14.47
CA MET A 26 3.64 14.06 -13.25
C MET A 26 5.16 14.12 -13.47
N LEU A 27 5.65 13.59 -14.58
CA LEU A 27 7.06 13.66 -14.95
C LEU A 27 7.51 15.08 -15.27
N LYS A 28 6.72 15.81 -16.08
CA LYS A 28 7.03 17.22 -16.46
C LYS A 28 7.01 18.15 -15.26
N ALA A 29 6.04 18.02 -14.39
CA ALA A 29 5.93 18.84 -13.18
C ALA A 29 6.98 18.50 -12.11
N GLY A 30 7.78 17.46 -12.33
CA GLY A 30 8.78 17.03 -11.36
C GLY A 30 8.16 16.46 -10.08
N LEU A 31 7.04 15.76 -10.21
CA LEU A 31 6.41 15.08 -9.07
C LEU A 31 7.03 13.70 -8.82
N ILE A 32 7.38 13.01 -9.90
CA ILE A 32 7.98 11.67 -9.85
C ILE A 32 9.19 11.54 -10.79
N ARG A 33 10.02 10.52 -10.53
CA ARG A 33 11.06 10.03 -11.46
C ARG A 33 11.07 8.51 -11.46
N GLN A 34 11.15 7.93 -12.64
CA GLN A 34 11.29 6.50 -12.80
C GLN A 34 12.72 6.07 -12.44
N GLN A 35 12.83 5.02 -11.62
CA GLN A 35 14.11 4.38 -11.27
C GLN A 35 14.31 3.12 -12.12
N SER A 36 13.26 2.34 -12.25
CA SER A 36 13.19 1.18 -13.14
C SER A 36 11.74 0.97 -13.57
N SER A 37 11.49 -0.03 -14.41
CA SER A 37 10.14 -0.35 -14.87
C SER A 37 9.20 -0.63 -13.69
N GLY A 38 8.20 0.21 -13.51
CA GLY A 38 7.21 0.12 -12.42
C GLY A 38 7.71 0.58 -11.04
N GLN A 39 8.86 1.26 -10.96
CA GLN A 39 9.38 1.82 -9.71
C GLN A 39 9.66 3.31 -9.87
N TYR A 40 9.09 4.11 -8.97
CA TYR A 40 9.12 5.57 -9.04
C TYR A 40 9.55 6.20 -7.72
N SER A 41 10.45 7.16 -7.79
CA SER A 41 10.72 8.09 -6.69
C SER A 41 9.71 9.22 -6.72
N PHE A 42 9.09 9.52 -5.59
CA PHE A 42 8.35 10.76 -5.40
C PHE A 42 9.34 11.88 -5.06
N LEU A 43 9.39 12.88 -5.92
CA LEU A 43 10.22 14.07 -5.71
C LEU A 43 9.57 15.00 -4.65
N PRO A 44 10.29 15.98 -4.10
CA PRO A 44 9.80 16.75 -2.95
C PRO A 44 8.39 17.32 -3.12
N PHE A 45 8.06 17.82 -4.31
CA PHE A 45 6.75 18.39 -4.57
C PHE A 45 5.67 17.30 -4.70
N GLY A 46 5.98 16.19 -5.38
CA GLY A 46 5.10 15.02 -5.48
C GLY A 46 4.86 14.38 -4.12
N TYR A 47 5.90 14.26 -3.31
CA TYR A 47 5.79 13.71 -1.96
C TYR A 47 4.90 14.56 -1.04
N ARG A 48 4.93 15.91 -1.17
CA ARG A 48 4.00 16.79 -0.46
C ARG A 48 2.54 16.55 -0.85
N VAL A 49 2.28 16.34 -2.14
CA VAL A 49 0.92 16.01 -2.62
C VAL A 49 0.49 14.67 -2.04
N LEU A 50 1.36 13.65 -2.11
CA LEU A 50 1.09 12.34 -1.53
C LEU A 50 0.75 12.43 -0.04
N LYS A 51 1.56 13.16 0.74
CA LYS A 51 1.30 13.36 2.18
C LYS A 51 -0.02 14.06 2.49
N LYS A 52 -0.47 14.99 1.63
CA LYS A 52 -1.79 15.59 1.78
C LYS A 52 -2.92 14.57 1.58
N ILE A 53 -2.78 13.72 0.55
CA ILE A 53 -3.75 12.65 0.27
C ILE A 53 -3.79 11.66 1.44
N GLU A 54 -2.61 11.22 1.92
CA GLU A 54 -2.52 10.33 3.08
C GLU A 54 -3.19 10.93 4.32
N ASN A 55 -3.02 12.23 4.58
CA ASN A 55 -3.63 12.88 5.73
C ASN A 55 -5.16 12.93 5.63
N ILE A 56 -5.71 13.24 4.45
CA ILE A 56 -7.16 13.18 4.22
C ILE A 56 -7.69 11.76 4.50
N ILE A 57 -7.00 10.75 3.99
CA ILE A 57 -7.38 9.35 4.22
C ILE A 57 -7.33 9.01 5.72
N ARG A 58 -6.31 9.47 6.46
CA ARG A 58 -6.22 9.26 7.92
C ARG A 58 -7.35 9.94 8.68
N GLU A 59 -7.68 11.16 8.30
CA GLU A 59 -8.78 11.91 8.91
C GLU A 59 -10.11 11.16 8.75
N GLU A 60 -10.42 10.68 7.55
CA GLU A 60 -11.65 9.90 7.28
C GLU A 60 -11.65 8.55 8.01
N MET A 61 -10.54 7.81 7.97
CA MET A 61 -10.44 6.52 8.64
C MET A 61 -10.57 6.65 10.17
N ASN A 62 -9.96 7.67 10.75
CA ASN A 62 -10.06 7.95 12.17
C ASN A 62 -11.47 8.41 12.56
N ALA A 63 -12.14 9.20 11.70
CA ALA A 63 -13.50 9.67 11.95
C ALA A 63 -14.52 8.53 12.06
N ILE A 64 -14.34 7.45 11.29
CA ILE A 64 -15.19 6.26 11.42
C ILE A 64 -14.79 5.33 12.58
N GLY A 65 -13.73 5.66 13.33
CA GLY A 65 -13.26 4.87 14.47
C GLY A 65 -12.32 3.72 14.14
N SER A 66 -11.68 3.73 12.96
CA SER A 66 -10.65 2.76 12.60
C SER A 66 -9.28 3.17 13.16
N ALA A 67 -8.49 2.22 13.67
CA ALA A 67 -7.18 2.47 14.26
C ALA A 67 -6.05 2.29 13.25
N GLU A 68 -5.13 3.26 13.14
CA GLU A 68 -3.95 3.11 12.28
C GLU A 68 -2.94 2.15 12.90
N ILE A 69 -2.43 1.23 12.10
CA ILE A 69 -1.36 0.30 12.47
C ILE A 69 -0.28 0.30 11.38
N LEU A 70 0.89 -0.20 11.68
CA LEU A 70 1.97 -0.42 10.71
C LEU A 70 2.52 -1.83 10.84
N MET A 71 2.33 -2.60 9.77
CA MET A 71 2.80 -3.98 9.70
C MET A 71 4.08 -4.08 8.84
N PRO A 72 4.95 -5.08 9.10
CA PRO A 72 6.21 -5.23 8.38
C PRO A 72 5.99 -5.61 6.91
N SER A 73 6.70 -4.92 6.01
CA SER A 73 6.63 -5.21 4.57
C SER A 73 7.26 -6.54 4.19
N VAL A 74 8.26 -7.01 4.96
CA VAL A 74 8.86 -8.34 4.80
C VAL A 74 8.05 -9.32 5.64
N GLN A 75 7.47 -10.30 5.00
CA GLN A 75 6.54 -11.25 5.61
C GLN A 75 7.10 -12.67 5.51
N PRO A 76 7.01 -13.48 6.60
CA PRO A 76 7.49 -14.86 6.59
C PRO A 76 6.60 -15.74 5.71
N SER A 77 7.21 -16.72 5.02
CA SER A 77 6.49 -17.62 4.11
C SER A 77 5.42 -18.46 4.82
N GLU A 78 5.65 -18.78 6.09
CA GLU A 78 4.78 -19.66 6.89
C GLU A 78 3.33 -19.16 6.95
N LEU A 79 3.12 -17.84 7.03
CA LEU A 79 1.77 -17.25 7.02
C LEU A 79 1.08 -17.43 5.67
N TRP A 80 1.84 -17.35 4.60
CA TRP A 80 1.36 -17.50 3.22
C TRP A 80 1.14 -18.98 2.86
N GLU A 81 1.94 -19.88 3.43
CA GLU A 81 1.77 -21.32 3.32
C GLU A 81 0.52 -21.77 4.06
N GLU A 82 0.28 -21.28 5.29
CA GLU A 82 -0.92 -21.55 6.07
C GLU A 82 -2.21 -21.17 5.33
N SER A 83 -2.23 -20.03 4.64
CA SER A 83 -3.38 -19.60 3.83
C SER A 83 -3.47 -20.30 2.47
N GLY A 84 -2.45 -21.08 2.07
CA GLY A 84 -2.32 -21.68 0.74
C GLY A 84 -1.98 -20.67 -0.37
N ARG A 85 -1.76 -19.40 -0.02
CA ARG A 85 -1.49 -18.35 -1.00
C ARG A 85 -0.02 -18.30 -1.43
N TRP A 86 0.89 -18.96 -0.71
CA TRP A 86 2.29 -19.04 -1.15
C TRP A 86 2.41 -19.56 -2.58
N GLU A 87 1.67 -20.61 -2.94
CA GLU A 87 1.68 -21.17 -4.28
C GLU A 87 0.67 -20.46 -5.21
N THR A 88 -0.55 -20.23 -4.73
CA THR A 88 -1.64 -19.74 -5.58
C THR A 88 -1.52 -18.27 -5.97
N TYR A 89 -0.77 -17.44 -5.23
CA TYR A 89 -0.52 -16.04 -5.59
C TYR A 89 0.32 -15.90 -6.89
N GLY A 90 1.09 -16.92 -7.19
CA GLY A 90 1.85 -16.98 -8.44
C GLY A 90 3.11 -16.12 -8.46
N SER A 91 3.51 -15.72 -9.68
CA SER A 91 4.77 -14.99 -9.93
C SER A 91 4.75 -13.53 -9.52
N GLU A 92 3.59 -12.95 -9.22
CA GLU A 92 3.51 -11.57 -8.72
C GLU A 92 3.98 -11.42 -7.27
N LEU A 93 4.11 -12.53 -6.52
CA LEU A 93 4.68 -12.53 -5.19
C LEU A 93 6.20 -12.42 -5.25
N LEU A 94 6.74 -11.31 -4.80
CA LEU A 94 8.19 -11.08 -4.70
C LEU A 94 8.77 -11.89 -3.53
N ARG A 95 9.31 -13.08 -3.82
CA ARG A 95 9.93 -13.98 -2.84
C ARG A 95 11.40 -13.64 -2.63
N LEU A 96 11.87 -13.78 -1.41
CA LEU A 96 13.27 -13.58 -1.03
C LEU A 96 13.70 -14.56 0.06
N LYS A 97 15.00 -14.70 0.26
CA LYS A 97 15.56 -15.48 1.35
C LYS A 97 16.41 -14.58 2.25
N ASP A 98 16.35 -14.85 3.54
CA ASP A 98 17.26 -14.22 4.48
C ASP A 98 18.64 -14.89 4.47
N ARG A 99 19.56 -14.42 5.34
CA ARG A 99 20.91 -14.99 5.45
C ARG A 99 20.93 -16.45 5.95
N HIS A 100 19.86 -16.88 6.60
CA HIS A 100 19.68 -18.25 7.08
C HIS A 100 18.90 -19.13 6.10
N GLN A 101 18.70 -18.66 4.85
CA GLN A 101 17.94 -19.35 3.81
C GLN A 101 16.47 -19.60 4.13
N ARG A 102 15.90 -18.82 5.06
CA ARG A 102 14.46 -18.85 5.35
C ARG A 102 13.72 -18.05 4.30
N ASP A 103 12.56 -18.57 3.89
CA ASP A 103 11.73 -17.95 2.86
C ASP A 103 10.87 -16.80 3.42
N TYR A 104 10.82 -15.72 2.68
CA TYR A 104 10.02 -14.51 2.93
C TYR A 104 9.44 -14.00 1.63
N CYS A 105 8.49 -13.06 1.74
CA CYS A 105 8.06 -12.24 0.61
C CYS A 105 7.99 -10.76 0.98
N LEU A 106 7.99 -9.90 -0.03
CA LEU A 106 7.55 -8.52 0.11
C LEU A 106 6.04 -8.47 -0.02
N GLY A 107 5.37 -7.93 0.99
CA GLY A 107 3.91 -7.95 1.11
C GLY A 107 3.18 -7.26 -0.06
N PRO A 108 2.47 -8.00 -0.91
CA PRO A 108 1.55 -7.43 -1.90
C PRO A 108 0.22 -7.01 -1.27
N THR A 109 -0.08 -7.56 -0.10
CA THR A 109 -1.24 -7.35 0.77
C THR A 109 -0.92 -7.85 2.17
N PHE A 110 -1.80 -7.72 3.16
CA PHE A 110 -1.47 -7.98 4.56
C PHE A 110 -2.54 -8.79 5.30
N GLU A 111 -3.44 -9.47 4.61
CA GLU A 111 -4.48 -10.32 5.24
C GLU A 111 -3.87 -11.36 6.15
N GLU A 112 -2.79 -12.02 5.73
CA GLU A 112 -2.10 -13.04 6.51
C GLU A 112 -1.54 -12.47 7.80
N VAL A 113 -0.87 -11.32 7.70
CA VAL A 113 -0.20 -10.68 8.85
C VAL A 113 -1.21 -10.16 9.86
N ILE A 114 -2.26 -9.46 9.40
CA ILE A 114 -3.26 -8.89 10.31
C ILE A 114 -4.10 -9.99 10.97
N THR A 115 -4.39 -11.06 10.26
CA THR A 115 -5.13 -12.21 10.80
C THR A 115 -4.31 -12.92 11.88
N ASP A 116 -3.01 -13.12 11.64
CA ASP A 116 -2.11 -13.71 12.64
C ASP A 116 -1.97 -12.83 13.89
N LEU A 117 -1.88 -11.50 13.70
CA LEU A 117 -1.85 -10.53 14.79
C LEU A 117 -3.12 -10.63 15.65
N VAL A 118 -4.29 -10.55 15.02
CA VAL A 118 -5.58 -10.63 15.71
C VAL A 118 -5.77 -11.98 16.38
N ARG A 119 -5.41 -13.09 15.73
CA ARG A 119 -5.46 -14.43 16.31
C ARG A 119 -4.65 -14.56 17.60
N LYS A 120 -3.53 -13.87 17.70
CA LYS A 120 -2.64 -13.90 18.89
C LYS A 120 -3.14 -13.03 20.03
N ASP A 121 -3.76 -11.89 19.71
CA ASP A 121 -4.09 -10.86 20.68
C ASP A 121 -5.58 -10.82 21.06
N LEU A 122 -6.46 -11.39 20.24
CA LEU A 122 -7.90 -11.45 20.52
C LEU A 122 -8.21 -12.58 21.52
N ASN A 123 -8.51 -12.18 22.75
CA ASN A 123 -8.78 -13.13 23.85
C ASN A 123 -10.26 -13.23 24.21
N SER A 124 -11.13 -12.36 23.69
CA SER A 124 -12.55 -12.33 23.99
C SER A 124 -13.34 -11.74 22.82
N TYR A 125 -14.51 -12.33 22.54
CA TYR A 125 -15.47 -11.78 21.57
C TYR A 125 -15.94 -10.34 21.92
N LYS A 126 -15.82 -9.94 23.19
CA LYS A 126 -16.16 -8.59 23.65
C LYS A 126 -15.19 -7.52 23.11
N GLN A 127 -14.06 -7.92 22.55
CA GLN A 127 -13.11 -7.03 21.90
C GLN A 127 -13.49 -6.72 20.44
N LEU A 128 -14.50 -7.41 19.91
CA LEU A 128 -15.05 -7.15 18.58
C LEU A 128 -16.14 -6.07 18.61
N PRO A 129 -16.33 -5.29 17.55
CA PRO A 129 -15.56 -5.33 16.31
C PRO A 129 -14.17 -4.68 16.45
N LEU A 130 -13.19 -5.21 15.72
CA LEU A 130 -11.89 -4.60 15.54
C LEU A 130 -11.78 -4.02 14.13
N ASN A 131 -11.37 -2.76 14.02
CA ASN A 131 -11.17 -2.09 12.74
C ASN A 131 -9.81 -1.41 12.74
N MET A 132 -8.97 -1.84 11.81
CA MET A 132 -7.60 -1.34 11.69
C MET A 132 -7.29 -1.02 10.23
N TYR A 133 -6.43 -0.05 10.01
CA TYR A 133 -5.95 0.29 8.68
C TYR A 133 -4.47 0.64 8.71
N GLN A 134 -3.84 0.59 7.56
CA GLN A 134 -2.49 1.12 7.38
C GLN A 134 -2.37 1.89 6.07
N VAL A 135 -1.39 2.77 6.00
CA VAL A 135 -0.91 3.39 4.77
C VAL A 135 0.54 2.98 4.59
N SER A 136 0.81 2.07 3.68
CA SER A 136 2.15 1.50 3.51
C SER A 136 2.44 1.10 2.07
N SER A 137 3.73 0.89 1.76
CA SER A 137 4.16 0.34 0.47
C SER A 137 3.71 -1.10 0.32
N LYS A 138 3.28 -1.43 -0.89
CA LYS A 138 2.97 -2.77 -1.37
C LYS A 138 3.86 -3.11 -2.54
N PHE A 139 4.14 -4.41 -2.71
CA PHE A 139 5.05 -4.91 -3.73
C PHE A 139 4.38 -6.02 -4.53
N ARG A 140 4.28 -5.81 -5.85
CA ARG A 140 3.78 -6.82 -6.78
C ARG A 140 4.72 -6.89 -7.98
N ASP A 141 5.25 -8.07 -8.29
CA ASP A 141 6.12 -8.24 -9.46
C ASP A 141 5.29 -8.21 -10.74
N GLU A 142 4.72 -7.04 -10.99
CA GLU A 142 3.89 -6.78 -12.16
C GLU A 142 4.66 -7.02 -13.44
N ILE A 143 4.17 -7.93 -14.27
CA ILE A 143 4.84 -8.34 -15.50
C ILE A 143 4.90 -7.23 -16.55
N ARG A 144 3.88 -6.35 -16.56
CA ARG A 144 3.75 -5.24 -17.52
C ARG A 144 3.37 -3.93 -16.81
N PRO A 145 4.29 -3.32 -16.05
CA PRO A 145 4.04 -2.01 -15.48
C PRO A 145 3.76 -0.99 -16.57
N ARG A 146 2.75 -0.13 -16.34
CA ARG A 146 2.37 0.91 -17.31
C ARG A 146 1.58 2.03 -16.64
N PHE A 147 1.42 3.13 -17.36
CA PHE A 147 0.66 4.28 -16.91
C PHE A 147 1.26 4.96 -15.65
N GLY A 148 2.59 4.97 -15.54
CA GLY A 148 3.28 5.57 -14.42
C GLY A 148 2.98 4.86 -13.11
N ILE A 149 2.57 5.61 -12.09
CA ILE A 149 2.25 5.07 -10.76
C ILE A 149 0.93 4.29 -10.70
N MET A 150 0.11 4.30 -11.78
CA MET A 150 -1.20 3.63 -11.78
C MET A 150 -1.08 2.10 -11.79
N ARG A 151 -0.03 1.56 -12.42
CA ARG A 151 0.27 0.13 -12.44
C ARG A 151 1.76 -0.08 -12.27
N ALA A 152 2.19 0.01 -11.03
CA ALA A 152 3.58 -0.03 -10.60
C ALA A 152 3.90 -1.33 -9.84
N ARG A 153 5.19 -1.64 -9.67
CA ARG A 153 5.68 -2.79 -8.88
C ARG A 153 5.79 -2.46 -7.40
N GLU A 154 6.03 -1.20 -7.08
CA GLU A 154 5.99 -0.66 -5.73
C GLU A 154 5.05 0.54 -5.71
N PHE A 155 4.10 0.53 -4.80
CA PHE A 155 3.09 1.58 -4.66
C PHE A 155 2.60 1.69 -3.23
N ILE A 156 2.08 2.86 -2.88
CA ILE A 156 1.49 3.12 -1.56
C ILE A 156 0.00 2.83 -1.63
N MET A 157 -0.50 2.07 -0.67
CA MET A 157 -1.91 1.72 -0.54
C MET A 157 -2.39 2.01 0.88
N LYS A 158 -3.61 2.53 1.00
CA LYS A 158 -4.39 2.40 2.22
C LYS A 158 -5.18 1.11 2.12
N ASP A 159 -4.97 0.23 3.03
CA ASP A 159 -5.72 -1.00 3.21
C ASP A 159 -6.30 -1.05 4.63
N ALA A 160 -7.53 -1.51 4.74
CA ALA A 160 -8.26 -1.60 5.98
C ALA A 160 -8.80 -3.01 6.19
N TYR A 161 -8.81 -3.43 7.43
CA TYR A 161 -9.18 -4.78 7.85
C TYR A 161 -10.12 -4.69 9.03
N SER A 162 -11.21 -5.46 8.99
CA SER A 162 -12.19 -5.46 10.06
C SER A 162 -12.58 -6.88 10.45
N PHE A 163 -12.81 -7.08 11.74
CA PHE A 163 -13.18 -8.36 12.35
C PHE A 163 -14.46 -8.17 13.14
N HIS A 164 -15.44 -9.01 12.89
CA HIS A 164 -16.80 -8.84 13.38
C HIS A 164 -17.30 -10.08 14.11
N LEU A 165 -18.28 -9.90 14.98
CA LEU A 165 -18.92 -10.98 15.70
C LEU A 165 -19.89 -11.77 14.81
N ASP A 166 -20.64 -11.04 13.96
CA ASP A 166 -21.68 -11.55 13.09
C ASP A 166 -21.82 -10.71 11.81
N GLN A 167 -22.74 -11.17 10.94
CA GLN A 167 -22.98 -10.52 9.64
C GLN A 167 -23.59 -9.13 9.78
N GLU A 168 -24.49 -8.91 10.76
CA GLU A 168 -25.12 -7.61 10.97
C GLU A 168 -24.06 -6.54 11.31
N CYS A 169 -23.15 -6.86 12.21
CA CYS A 169 -22.02 -6.01 12.56
C CYS A 169 -21.10 -5.72 11.35
N LEU A 170 -20.84 -6.73 10.51
CA LEU A 170 -20.07 -6.53 9.28
C LEU A 170 -20.77 -5.57 8.32
N ASP A 171 -22.08 -5.76 8.10
CA ASP A 171 -22.88 -4.93 7.18
C ASP A 171 -22.94 -3.47 7.64
N GLU A 172 -23.11 -3.23 8.95
CA GLU A 172 -23.05 -1.88 9.52
C GLU A 172 -21.71 -1.19 9.24
N TRP A 173 -20.60 -1.90 9.45
CA TRP A 173 -19.28 -1.35 9.20
C TRP A 173 -18.99 -1.16 7.71
N TYR A 174 -19.48 -2.07 6.86
CA TYR A 174 -19.39 -1.91 5.41
C TYR A 174 -20.04 -0.60 4.94
N GLU A 175 -21.23 -0.27 5.46
CA GLU A 175 -21.90 0.99 5.13
C GLU A 175 -21.14 2.22 5.68
N LYS A 176 -20.48 2.12 6.85
CA LYS A 176 -19.62 3.20 7.36
C LYS A 176 -18.39 3.45 6.46
N TYR A 177 -17.80 2.39 5.89
CA TYR A 177 -16.68 2.51 4.96
C TYR A 177 -17.07 3.07 3.59
N LYS A 178 -18.33 2.90 3.19
CA LYS A 178 -18.86 3.31 1.91
C LYS A 178 -19.27 4.78 1.88
N ASN A 179 -19.71 5.35 3.00
CA ASN A 179 -20.21 6.72 3.14
C ASN A 179 -19.15 7.68 3.65
#